data_7580c7945c8d271482bcdf8e15c512ce
#
_entry.id   7580c7945c8d271482bcdf8e15c512ce
#
_cell.length_a   1.000
_cell.length_b   1.000
_cell.length_c   1.000
_cell.angle_alpha   90.00
_cell.angle_beta   90.00
_cell.angle_gamma   90.00
#
_symmetry.space_group_name_H-M   'P 1'
#
loop_
_entity.id
_entity.type
_entity.pdbx_description
1 polymer ?
#
loop_
_entity_poly.entity_id
_entity_poly.type
_entity_poly.pdbx_seq_one_letter_code
_entity_poly.pdbx_strand_id
1 'polypeptide(L)'
;MATSFPLTVTPKPASMNPIQAARAAGQQIWLDNLSRALISSGELARFIEMGVAGVTTNPAIFHKAIAEGQDYRPALDAMRAENLTAEQRYERLVIEDVQRACDVIRPVFDTSQGDAGYVSLEVSPALSDDEA
;
A
#
# COMPACT_ATOMS: atom_id res chain seq x y z
N MET A 1 35.80 10.62 -50.04
CA MET A 1 35.12 9.58 -49.22
C MET A 1 34.69 10.24 -47.94
N ALA A 2 33.40 10.47 -47.79
CA ALA A 2 32.85 11.05 -46.56
C ALA A 2 32.53 9.92 -45.56
N THR A 3 33.25 9.89 -44.46
CA THR A 3 33.04 8.94 -43.39
C THR A 3 31.85 9.46 -42.55
N SER A 4 30.69 8.83 -42.75
CA SER A 4 29.51 9.12 -41.97
C SER A 4 29.68 8.51 -40.58
N PHE A 5 29.84 9.34 -39.54
CA PHE A 5 29.76 8.92 -38.17
C PHE A 5 28.27 8.73 -37.79
N PRO A 6 27.86 7.56 -37.23
CA PRO A 6 26.51 7.42 -36.71
C PRO A 6 26.37 8.31 -35.50
N LEU A 7 25.40 9.22 -35.54
CA LEU A 7 24.95 9.97 -34.38
C LEU A 7 24.32 8.96 -33.40
N THR A 8 25.08 8.56 -32.39
CA THR A 8 24.52 7.84 -31.24
C THR A 8 23.59 8.81 -30.50
N VAL A 9 22.31 8.67 -30.77
CA VAL A 9 21.26 9.31 -29.96
C VAL A 9 21.30 8.66 -28.58
N THR A 10 21.95 9.31 -27.63
CA THR A 10 21.83 8.95 -26.21
C THR A 10 20.37 9.12 -25.84
N PRO A 11 19.68 8.05 -25.35
CA PRO A 11 18.31 8.19 -24.91
C PRO A 11 18.27 9.22 -23.79
N LYS A 12 17.38 10.21 -23.94
CA LYS A 12 17.09 11.18 -22.87
C LYS A 12 16.74 10.38 -21.62
N PRO A 13 17.35 10.65 -20.46
CA PRO A 13 16.99 9.96 -19.23
C PRO A 13 15.49 10.14 -19.02
N ALA A 14 14.78 9.04 -18.77
CA ALA A 14 13.35 9.08 -18.46
C ALA A 14 13.16 10.11 -17.34
N SER A 15 12.35 11.12 -17.58
CA SER A 15 12.13 12.18 -16.60
C SER A 15 11.53 11.55 -15.34
N MET A 16 12.22 11.71 -14.23
CA MET A 16 11.75 11.27 -12.92
C MET A 16 10.35 11.85 -12.66
N ASN A 17 9.40 11.03 -12.25
CA ASN A 17 8.08 11.54 -11.87
C ASN A 17 8.18 12.37 -10.56
N PRO A 18 7.17 13.21 -10.23
CA PRO A 18 7.23 14.08 -9.05
C PRO A 18 7.44 13.34 -7.72
N ILE A 19 6.91 12.13 -7.56
CA ILE A 19 7.06 11.32 -6.33
C ILE A 19 8.52 10.85 -6.19
N GLN A 20 9.10 10.37 -7.29
CA GLN A 20 10.51 9.98 -7.32
C GLN A 20 11.44 11.16 -7.10
N ALA A 21 11.09 12.35 -7.65
CA ALA A 21 11.85 13.57 -7.43
C ALA A 21 11.81 14.02 -5.95
N ALA A 22 10.64 13.94 -5.30
CA ALA A 22 10.49 14.21 -3.88
C ALA A 22 11.36 13.26 -3.03
N ARG A 23 11.37 11.98 -3.38
CA ARG A 23 12.20 10.99 -2.69
C ARG A 23 13.71 11.26 -2.86
N ALA A 24 14.14 11.65 -4.04
CA ALA A 24 15.52 12.05 -4.30
C ALA A 24 15.94 13.29 -3.50
N ALA A 25 14.97 14.15 -3.14
CA ALA A 25 15.17 15.31 -2.26
C ALA A 25 15.04 14.98 -0.76
N GLY A 26 14.95 13.70 -0.39
CA GLY A 26 14.84 13.25 1.01
C GLY A 26 13.43 13.24 1.59
N GLN A 27 12.38 13.38 0.75
CA GLN A 27 10.99 13.32 1.16
C GLN A 27 10.39 11.95 0.83
N GLN A 28 9.69 11.35 1.79
CA GLN A 28 8.90 10.14 1.56
C GLN A 28 7.44 10.50 1.37
N ILE A 29 6.84 10.01 0.30
CA ILE A 29 5.40 10.14 0.03
C ILE A 29 4.73 8.83 0.44
N TRP A 30 3.75 8.92 1.31
CA TRP A 30 2.97 7.79 1.79
C TRP A 30 1.54 7.89 1.27
N LEU A 31 0.94 6.73 0.97
CA LEU A 31 -0.45 6.63 0.57
C LEU A 31 -1.34 6.46 1.80
N ASP A 32 -2.23 7.42 2.05
CA ASP A 32 -3.22 7.33 3.14
C ASP A 32 -4.52 6.70 2.65
N ASN A 33 -4.41 5.50 2.16
CA ASN A 33 -5.55 4.69 1.72
C ASN A 33 -5.14 3.23 1.63
N LEU A 34 -5.94 2.35 2.21
CA LEU A 34 -5.83 0.91 2.03
C LEU A 34 -7.23 0.28 2.01
N SER A 35 -7.47 -0.54 1.01
CA SER A 35 -8.66 -1.37 0.89
C SER A 35 -8.34 -2.63 0.09
N ARG A 36 -9.18 -3.65 0.23
CA ARG A 36 -9.06 -4.89 -0.55
C ARG A 36 -9.10 -4.64 -2.05
N ALA A 37 -9.98 -3.73 -2.51
CA ALA A 37 -10.07 -3.33 -3.91
C ALA A 37 -8.76 -2.72 -4.43
N LEU A 38 -8.12 -1.85 -3.66
CA LEU A 38 -6.85 -1.22 -4.01
C LEU A 38 -5.73 -2.25 -4.21
N ILE A 39 -5.70 -3.28 -3.37
CA ILE A 39 -4.73 -4.38 -3.47
C ILE A 39 -5.06 -5.27 -4.66
N SER A 40 -6.31 -5.72 -4.77
CA SER A 40 -6.74 -6.72 -5.75
C SER A 40 -6.70 -6.20 -7.19
N SER A 41 -6.95 -4.91 -7.39
CA SER A 41 -6.87 -4.28 -8.71
C SER A 41 -5.44 -4.09 -9.24
N GLY A 42 -4.43 -4.25 -8.37
CA GLY A 42 -3.03 -3.93 -8.68
C GLY A 42 -2.71 -2.45 -8.60
N GLU A 43 -3.64 -1.61 -8.19
CA GLU A 43 -3.45 -0.16 -8.10
C GLU A 43 -2.42 0.19 -7.02
N LEU A 44 -2.41 -0.52 -5.88
CA LEU A 44 -1.37 -0.36 -4.85
C LEU A 44 0.03 -0.61 -5.43
N ALA A 45 0.21 -1.68 -6.21
CA ALA A 45 1.49 -1.99 -6.85
C ALA A 45 1.93 -0.84 -7.80
N ARG A 46 0.99 -0.26 -8.54
CA ARG A 46 1.28 0.89 -9.43
C ARG A 46 1.72 2.12 -8.66
N PHE A 47 1.10 2.44 -7.52
CA PHE A 47 1.55 3.55 -6.68
C PHE A 47 2.97 3.32 -6.14
N ILE A 48 3.29 2.09 -5.78
CA ILE A 48 4.64 1.70 -5.33
C ILE A 48 5.66 1.87 -6.46
N GLU A 49 5.34 1.45 -7.68
CA GLU A 49 6.18 1.67 -8.86
C GLU A 49 6.41 3.15 -9.17
N MET A 50 5.43 3.99 -8.87
CA MET A 50 5.56 5.45 -8.98
C MET A 50 6.48 6.07 -7.92
N GLY A 51 6.84 5.33 -6.87
CA GLY A 51 7.78 5.77 -5.83
C GLY A 51 7.16 6.01 -4.45
N VAL A 52 5.90 5.60 -4.22
CA VAL A 52 5.30 5.62 -2.89
C VAL A 52 6.13 4.78 -1.93
N ALA A 53 6.46 5.36 -0.78
CA ALA A 53 7.42 4.81 0.18
C ALA A 53 6.76 4.04 1.33
N GLY A 54 5.47 4.25 1.56
CA GLY A 54 4.73 3.60 2.64
C GLY A 54 3.22 3.78 2.46
N VAL A 55 2.47 3.09 3.29
CA VAL A 55 1.01 3.11 3.30
C VAL A 55 0.52 3.31 4.72
N THR A 56 -0.45 4.20 4.92
CA THR A 56 -1.18 4.31 6.18
C THR A 56 -2.59 3.76 6.01
N THR A 57 -3.09 3.09 7.04
CA THR A 57 -4.49 2.68 7.08
C THR A 57 -5.35 3.83 7.59
N ASN A 58 -6.60 3.86 7.14
CA ASN A 58 -7.59 4.81 7.62
C ASN A 58 -8.86 4.04 8.03
N PRO A 59 -9.21 3.99 9.32
CA PRO A 59 -10.36 3.24 9.79
C PRO A 59 -11.67 3.63 9.10
N ALA A 60 -11.88 4.91 8.82
CA ALA A 60 -13.09 5.38 8.16
C ALA A 60 -13.19 4.86 6.71
N ILE A 61 -12.06 4.80 6.00
CA ILE A 61 -11.99 4.24 4.65
C ILE A 61 -12.26 2.74 4.68
N PHE A 62 -11.67 1.99 5.62
CA PHE A 62 -11.94 0.57 5.79
C PHE A 62 -13.39 0.29 6.13
N HIS A 63 -13.97 1.00 7.10
CA HIS A 63 -15.37 0.85 7.47
C HIS A 63 -16.30 1.05 6.27
N LYS A 64 -16.07 2.11 5.49
CA LYS A 64 -16.84 2.39 4.29
C LYS A 64 -16.67 1.29 3.24
N ALA A 65 -15.44 0.86 2.99
CA ALA A 65 -15.14 -0.18 2.00
C ALA A 65 -15.79 -1.53 2.37
N ILE A 66 -15.79 -1.90 3.66
CA ILE A 66 -16.42 -3.13 4.15
C ILE A 66 -17.95 -3.03 4.06
N ALA A 67 -18.52 -1.87 4.41
CA ALA A 67 -19.97 -1.69 4.42
C ALA A 67 -20.58 -1.61 3.00
N GLU A 68 -19.91 -0.92 2.10
CA GLU A 68 -20.43 -0.62 0.76
C GLU A 68 -19.82 -1.51 -0.35
N GLY A 69 -18.61 -2.04 -0.11
CA GLY A 69 -17.85 -2.81 -1.10
C GLY A 69 -18.33 -4.25 -1.24
N GLN A 70 -18.18 -4.79 -2.45
CA GLN A 70 -18.48 -6.19 -2.74
C GLN A 70 -17.29 -7.12 -2.40
N ASP A 71 -16.08 -6.57 -2.32
CA ASP A 71 -14.83 -7.33 -2.17
C ASP A 71 -14.71 -8.06 -0.82
N TYR A 72 -15.43 -7.59 0.19
CA TYR A 72 -15.44 -8.19 1.53
C TYR A 72 -16.55 -9.21 1.73
N ARG A 73 -17.56 -9.26 0.85
CA ARG A 73 -18.72 -10.15 1.02
C ARG A 73 -18.36 -11.63 1.14
N PRO A 74 -17.46 -12.18 0.30
CA PRO A 74 -17.09 -13.61 0.44
C PRO A 74 -16.46 -13.92 1.80
N ALA A 75 -15.59 -13.03 2.30
CA ALA A 75 -14.97 -13.20 3.60
C ALA A 75 -15.96 -13.05 4.76
N LEU A 76 -16.87 -12.07 4.67
CA LEU A 76 -17.95 -11.89 5.65
C LEU A 76 -18.90 -13.10 5.66
N ASP A 77 -19.24 -13.62 4.50
CA ASP A 77 -20.11 -14.82 4.40
C ASP A 77 -19.43 -16.05 5.00
N ALA A 78 -18.12 -16.23 4.79
CA ALA A 78 -17.36 -17.31 5.40
C ALA A 78 -17.34 -17.23 6.94
N MET A 79 -17.34 -16.00 7.50
CA MET A 79 -17.34 -15.78 8.94
C MET A 79 -18.75 -15.84 9.59
N ARG A 80 -19.82 -16.04 8.81
CA ARG A 80 -21.19 -16.07 9.35
C ARG A 80 -21.44 -17.20 10.34
N ALA A 81 -20.81 -18.33 10.12
CA ALA A 81 -20.93 -19.51 10.98
C ALA A 81 -20.08 -19.40 12.27
N GLU A 82 -19.18 -18.43 12.32
CA GLU A 82 -18.32 -18.19 13.46
C GLU A 82 -19.01 -17.24 14.46
N ASN A 83 -18.89 -17.55 15.75
CA ASN A 83 -19.46 -16.71 16.81
C ASN A 83 -18.53 -15.51 17.09
N LEU A 84 -18.37 -14.64 16.10
CA LEU A 84 -17.54 -13.44 16.16
C LEU A 84 -18.39 -12.19 16.36
N THR A 85 -17.89 -11.24 17.14
CA THR A 85 -18.44 -9.88 17.22
C THR A 85 -18.19 -9.12 15.91
N ALA A 86 -18.87 -8.01 15.71
CA ALA A 86 -18.64 -7.15 14.54
C ALA A 86 -17.20 -6.61 14.53
N GLU A 87 -16.66 -6.26 15.71
CA GLU A 87 -15.29 -5.78 15.87
C GLU A 87 -14.27 -6.85 15.50
N GLN A 88 -14.43 -8.08 16.00
CA GLN A 88 -13.54 -9.20 15.65
C GLN A 88 -13.54 -9.53 14.15
N ARG A 89 -14.69 -9.40 13.48
CA ARG A 89 -14.77 -9.56 12.03
C ARG A 89 -14.02 -8.45 11.30
N TYR A 90 -14.21 -7.21 11.74
CA TYR A 90 -13.51 -6.05 11.20
C TYR A 90 -12.00 -6.20 11.33
N GLU A 91 -11.51 -6.49 12.53
CA GLU A 91 -10.07 -6.69 12.80
C GLU A 91 -9.48 -7.78 11.92
N ARG A 92 -10.15 -8.93 11.78
CA ARG A 92 -9.68 -10.03 10.93
C ARG A 92 -9.53 -9.60 9.46
N LEU A 93 -10.50 -8.85 8.93
CA LEU A 93 -10.45 -8.35 7.56
C LEU A 93 -9.33 -7.33 7.37
N VAL A 94 -9.17 -6.42 8.32
CA VAL A 94 -8.11 -5.39 8.27
C VAL A 94 -6.72 -6.02 8.37
N ILE A 95 -6.53 -6.96 9.29
CA ILE A 95 -5.24 -7.65 9.46
C ILE A 95 -4.86 -8.40 8.17
N GLU A 96 -5.81 -9.12 7.56
CA GLU A 96 -5.57 -9.81 6.29
C GLU A 96 -5.13 -8.84 5.18
N ASP A 97 -5.82 -7.71 5.03
CA ASP A 97 -5.50 -6.72 4.01
C ASP A 97 -4.17 -6.00 4.28
N VAL A 98 -3.86 -5.71 5.54
CA VAL A 98 -2.56 -5.16 5.94
C VAL A 98 -1.42 -6.14 5.63
N GLN A 99 -1.58 -7.42 5.92
CA GLN A 99 -0.58 -8.44 5.58
C GLN A 99 -0.34 -8.50 4.07
N ARG A 100 -1.41 -8.50 3.27
CA ARG A 100 -1.31 -8.46 1.80
C ARG A 100 -0.63 -7.20 1.29
N ALA A 101 -0.93 -6.03 1.88
CA ALA A 101 -0.26 -4.79 1.54
C ALA A 101 1.24 -4.83 1.88
N CYS A 102 1.61 -5.43 3.02
CA CYS A 102 3.01 -5.65 3.39
C CYS A 102 3.75 -6.52 2.36
N ASP A 103 3.10 -7.57 1.85
CA ASP A 103 3.69 -8.41 0.81
C ASP A 103 3.92 -7.62 -0.49
N VAL A 104 2.98 -6.77 -0.88
CA VAL A 104 3.09 -5.94 -2.09
C VAL A 104 4.21 -4.90 -1.97
N ILE A 105 4.37 -4.26 -0.79
CA ILE A 105 5.39 -3.21 -0.59
C ILE A 105 6.76 -3.77 -0.17
N ARG A 106 6.86 -5.05 0.15
CA ARG A 106 8.10 -5.70 0.62
C ARG A 106 9.34 -5.38 -0.22
N PRO A 107 9.29 -5.35 -1.57
CA PRO A 107 10.46 -4.99 -2.37
C PRO A 107 11.02 -3.61 -2.07
N VAL A 108 10.19 -2.65 -1.69
CA VAL A 108 10.63 -1.31 -1.29
C VAL A 108 11.42 -1.37 0.02
N PHE A 109 10.95 -2.14 1.00
CA PHE A 109 11.65 -2.35 2.26
C PHE A 109 13.03 -2.98 2.03
N ASP A 110 13.08 -4.05 1.24
CA ASP A 110 14.32 -4.79 0.99
C ASP A 110 15.34 -3.93 0.23
N THR A 111 14.92 -3.20 -0.81
CA THR A 111 15.82 -2.34 -1.61
C THR A 111 16.25 -1.07 -0.88
N SER A 112 15.43 -0.53 0.01
CA SER A 112 15.76 0.62 0.86
C SER A 112 16.53 0.26 2.12
N GLN A 113 16.78 -1.02 2.37
CA GLN A 113 17.41 -1.51 3.59
C GLN A 113 16.67 -1.06 4.87
N GLY A 114 15.35 -1.02 4.80
CA GLY A 114 14.48 -0.66 5.92
C GLY A 114 14.23 0.85 6.09
N ASP A 115 14.69 1.70 5.17
CA ASP A 115 14.37 3.14 5.20
C ASP A 115 12.92 3.43 4.79
N ALA A 116 12.31 2.57 3.99
CA ALA A 116 10.94 2.70 3.48
C ALA A 116 10.28 1.31 3.37
N GLY A 117 9.04 1.26 2.90
CA GLY A 117 8.34 -0.01 2.66
C GLY A 117 7.51 -0.49 3.84
N TYR A 118 6.96 0.44 4.62
CA TYR A 118 6.13 0.14 5.79
C TYR A 118 4.64 0.31 5.49
N VAL A 119 3.84 -0.45 6.21
CA VAL A 119 2.39 -0.26 6.32
C VAL A 119 2.07 0.07 7.78
N SER A 120 1.51 1.25 8.02
CA SER A 120 1.10 1.69 9.35
C SER A 120 -0.36 1.30 9.59
N LEU A 121 -0.62 0.59 10.67
CA LEU A 121 -1.96 0.23 11.11
C LEU A 121 -2.41 1.17 12.22
N GLU A 122 -3.52 1.87 11.99
CA GLU A 122 -4.21 2.62 13.05
C GLU A 122 -5.04 1.66 13.89
N VAL A 123 -4.78 1.67 15.19
CA VAL A 123 -5.51 0.85 16.19
C VAL A 123 -6.50 1.70 16.96
N SER A 124 -7.50 1.03 17.56
CA SER A 124 -8.48 1.72 18.43
C SER A 124 -7.79 2.43 19.59
N PRO A 125 -8.20 3.66 19.95
CA PRO A 125 -7.68 4.35 21.13
C PRO A 125 -7.81 3.55 22.44
N ALA A 126 -8.77 2.64 22.52
CA ALA A 126 -8.94 1.75 23.67
C ALA A 126 -7.75 0.80 23.89
N LEU A 127 -6.93 0.55 22.85
CA LEU A 127 -5.73 -0.28 22.95
C LEU A 127 -4.48 0.52 23.37
N SER A 128 -4.57 1.86 23.38
CA SER A 128 -3.42 2.70 23.75
C SER A 128 -3.07 2.62 25.25
N ASP A 129 -4.03 2.21 26.08
CA ASP A 129 -3.87 2.12 27.54
C ASP A 129 -3.64 0.67 28.02
N ASP A 130 -3.62 -0.31 27.11
CA ASP A 130 -3.38 -1.72 27.43
C ASP A 130 -1.87 -2.02 27.37
N GLU A 131 -1.14 -1.60 28.39
CA GLU A 131 0.23 -2.01 28.64
C GLU A 131 0.23 -3.40 29.27
N ALA A 132 0.35 -4.44 28.42
CA ALA A 132 0.54 -5.82 28.85
C ALA A 132 1.96 -6.08 29.34
#